data_6db217bee9c554760743b2e473c3db1b
#
_entry.id   6db217bee9c554760743b2e473c3db1b
#
_cell.length_a   1.000
_cell.length_b   1.000
_cell.length_c   1.000
_cell.angle_alpha   90.00
_cell.angle_beta   90.00
_cell.angle_gamma   90.00
#
_symmetry.space_group_name_H-M   'P 1'
#
loop_
_entity.id
_entity.type
_entity.pdbx_description
1 polymer ?
#
loop_
_entity_poly.entity_id
_entity_poly.type
_entity_poly.pdbx_seq_one_letter_code
_entity_poly.pdbx_strand_id
1 'polypeptide(L)'
;MQNDKPQWAEGMEKPPLPNGRFTDAMKREVMSRAGGDGKRNRTRIVRTWVAAGLLVPVTAALLLVFGPFWSGEGGAGQHGGTGARNEAYVAGAGEAYDEQGRRLFTLHPDPNARAGEMAGYLFAFTAPMETFRGRTLTIEAEHVSSGAEEMLSSERIARPSSGYEGLGRYTVRFALPLGGEWRLRVLLDDQLYGQVILHMPDALWTPSSMFASGAYRMRGADQRVGILDVPFTAGQAQKVMWHFWGSRDELDGPFDVKAVKKGSDKLITVYETNPALSSNALAGAINGADRHLVTMIELPEAGKWRLLPYVRGRLLDSIVVEAS
;
A
#
# COMPACT_ATOMS: atom_id res chain seq x y z
N MET A 1 35.64 6.15 -48.38
CA MET A 1 34.70 6.34 -47.25
C MET A 1 35.35 5.69 -46.03
N GLN A 2 35.93 6.53 -45.18
CA GLN A 2 36.57 6.12 -43.93
C GLN A 2 35.46 5.89 -42.92
N ASN A 3 35.40 4.70 -42.37
CA ASN A 3 34.39 4.30 -41.38
C ASN A 3 34.93 4.70 -40.00
N ASP A 4 34.64 5.92 -39.57
CA ASP A 4 34.99 6.41 -38.22
C ASP A 4 34.15 5.66 -37.18
N LYS A 5 34.78 4.69 -36.52
CA LYS A 5 34.19 4.03 -35.35
C LYS A 5 34.07 5.05 -34.20
N PRO A 6 32.90 5.17 -33.53
CA PRO A 6 32.75 6.09 -32.43
C PRO A 6 33.65 5.70 -31.25
N GLN A 7 34.22 6.70 -30.58
CA GLN A 7 35.20 6.56 -29.49
C GLN A 7 34.81 5.60 -28.35
N TRP A 8 33.52 5.36 -28.12
CA TRP A 8 33.03 4.39 -27.14
C TRP A 8 33.23 2.93 -27.58
N ALA A 9 33.38 2.66 -28.87
CA ALA A 9 33.54 1.32 -29.39
C ALA A 9 34.96 0.77 -29.18
N GLU A 10 35.97 1.63 -29.00
CA GLU A 10 37.36 1.23 -28.74
C GLU A 10 37.52 0.61 -27.32
N GLY A 11 36.65 0.98 -26.36
CA GLY A 11 36.67 0.41 -25.02
C GLY A 11 36.06 -1.00 -24.91
N MET A 12 35.32 -1.45 -25.94
CA MET A 12 34.67 -2.77 -25.95
C MET A 12 35.51 -3.90 -26.57
N GLU A 13 36.64 -3.58 -27.16
CA GLU A 13 37.53 -4.60 -27.75
C GLU A 13 38.36 -5.38 -26.71
N LYS A 14 38.41 -4.92 -25.47
CA LYS A 14 39.03 -5.68 -24.38
C LYS A 14 37.94 -6.31 -23.51
N PRO A 15 37.90 -7.66 -23.42
CA PRO A 15 36.97 -8.31 -22.53
C PRO A 15 37.21 -7.79 -21.08
N PRO A 16 36.15 -7.48 -20.30
CA PRO A 16 36.27 -6.87 -18.96
C PRO A 16 36.95 -7.77 -17.91
N LEU A 17 37.29 -9.00 -18.28
CA LEU A 17 38.04 -9.94 -17.44
C LEU A 17 39.15 -10.57 -18.26
N PRO A 18 40.40 -10.52 -17.81
CA PRO A 18 41.47 -11.28 -18.44
C PRO A 18 41.18 -12.77 -18.25
N ASN A 19 41.00 -13.49 -19.38
CA ASN A 19 40.65 -14.91 -19.44
C ASN A 19 39.23 -15.25 -18.97
N GLY A 20 38.20 -14.89 -19.78
CA GLY A 20 36.79 -15.18 -19.59
C GLY A 20 36.41 -16.66 -19.53
N ARG A 21 37.00 -17.43 -18.62
CA ARG A 21 36.55 -18.78 -18.28
C ARG A 21 36.30 -18.85 -16.79
N PHE A 22 35.10 -19.21 -16.45
CA PHE A 22 34.73 -19.64 -15.12
C PHE A 22 35.68 -20.77 -14.70
N THR A 23 36.63 -20.48 -13.83
CA THR A 23 37.66 -21.45 -13.46
C THR A 23 37.07 -22.60 -12.67
N ASP A 24 37.65 -23.79 -12.74
CA ASP A 24 37.19 -24.95 -11.97
C ASP A 24 37.26 -24.73 -10.43
N ALA A 25 38.10 -23.77 -9.99
CA ALA A 25 38.11 -23.31 -8.60
C ALA A 25 36.84 -22.53 -8.25
N MET A 26 36.40 -21.62 -9.11
CA MET A 26 35.14 -20.90 -8.93
C MET A 26 33.91 -21.82 -8.99
N LYS A 27 33.91 -22.82 -9.87
CA LYS A 27 32.86 -23.84 -9.91
C LYS A 27 32.79 -24.65 -8.62
N ARG A 28 33.94 -25.05 -8.08
CA ARG A 28 34.00 -25.79 -6.80
C ARG A 28 33.51 -24.96 -5.62
N GLU A 29 33.84 -23.69 -5.58
CA GLU A 29 33.38 -22.79 -4.51
C GLU A 29 31.87 -22.56 -4.56
N VAL A 30 31.28 -22.36 -5.74
CA VAL A 30 29.83 -22.27 -5.92
C VAL A 30 29.14 -23.58 -5.55
N MET A 31 29.69 -24.73 -5.98
CA MET A 31 29.12 -26.04 -5.65
C MET A 31 29.28 -26.38 -4.16
N SER A 32 30.36 -25.99 -3.50
CA SER A 32 30.53 -26.21 -2.05
C SER A 32 29.57 -25.35 -1.21
N ARG A 33 29.23 -24.15 -1.68
CA ARG A 33 28.20 -23.30 -1.04
C ARG A 33 26.76 -23.76 -1.33
N ALA A 34 26.53 -24.34 -2.51
CA ALA A 34 25.23 -24.91 -2.88
C ALA A 34 24.97 -26.31 -2.30
N GLY A 35 26.02 -27.07 -1.97
CA GLY A 35 25.96 -28.43 -1.43
C GLY A 35 26.07 -28.55 0.09
N GLY A 36 26.00 -27.44 0.82
CA GLY A 36 25.94 -27.43 2.28
C GLY A 36 24.60 -27.97 2.79
N ASP A 37 24.55 -29.29 2.87
CA ASP A 37 23.41 -30.06 3.41
C ASP A 37 23.25 -29.79 4.91
N GLY A 38 22.60 -28.67 5.22
CA GLY A 38 22.23 -28.28 6.56
C GLY A 38 20.94 -28.98 6.98
N LYS A 39 21.04 -30.22 7.49
CA LYS A 39 20.03 -30.76 8.40
C LYS A 39 19.84 -29.77 9.56
N ARG A 40 19.02 -28.76 9.39
CA ARG A 40 18.52 -27.94 10.49
C ARG A 40 17.16 -28.47 10.91
N ASN A 41 17.16 -29.08 12.09
CA ASN A 41 15.99 -29.43 12.88
C ASN A 41 14.94 -28.30 12.80
N ARG A 42 13.81 -28.65 12.21
CA ARG A 42 12.56 -27.90 12.35
C ARG A 42 12.08 -28.07 13.79
N THR A 43 12.55 -27.26 14.70
CA THR A 43 11.83 -27.00 15.94
C THR A 43 10.66 -26.10 15.60
N ARG A 44 9.50 -26.73 15.37
CA ARG A 44 8.21 -26.07 15.39
C ARG A 44 8.04 -25.49 16.79
N ILE A 45 8.19 -24.19 16.95
CA ILE A 45 7.68 -23.47 18.12
C ILE A 45 6.15 -23.37 17.91
N VAL A 46 5.47 -24.42 18.35
CA VAL A 46 4.02 -24.37 18.57
C VAL A 46 3.85 -23.51 19.83
N ARG A 47 3.47 -22.26 19.68
CA ARG A 47 2.94 -21.46 20.78
C ARG A 47 1.58 -22.03 21.15
N THR A 48 1.57 -22.96 22.09
CA THR A 48 0.37 -23.40 22.80
C THR A 48 -0.12 -22.23 23.65
N TRP A 49 -1.22 -21.64 23.21
CA TRP A 49 -2.04 -20.80 24.08
C TRP A 49 -2.72 -21.74 25.09
N VAL A 50 -2.29 -21.68 26.32
CA VAL A 50 -3.03 -22.29 27.43
C VAL A 50 -4.25 -21.41 27.69
N ALA A 51 -5.40 -21.85 27.18
CA ALA A 51 -6.69 -21.28 27.54
C ALA A 51 -7.03 -21.73 28.96
N ALA A 52 -6.84 -20.81 29.92
CA ALA A 52 -7.43 -20.97 31.25
C ALA A 52 -8.92 -20.63 31.12
N GLY A 53 -9.76 -21.65 31.10
CA GLY A 53 -11.20 -21.52 31.09
C GLY A 53 -11.73 -20.94 32.39
N LEU A 54 -12.46 -19.82 32.30
CA LEU A 54 -13.44 -19.40 33.28
C LEU A 54 -14.77 -19.25 32.54
N LEU A 55 -15.62 -20.25 32.74
CA LEU A 55 -17.02 -20.24 32.35
C LEU A 55 -17.77 -19.22 33.24
N VAL A 56 -18.27 -18.16 32.64
CA VAL A 56 -19.32 -17.32 33.20
C VAL A 56 -20.52 -17.37 32.26
N PRO A 57 -21.69 -17.81 32.70
CA PRO A 57 -22.88 -17.81 31.87
C PRO A 57 -23.46 -16.39 31.80
N VAL A 58 -23.43 -15.78 30.62
CA VAL A 58 -24.19 -14.55 30.36
C VAL A 58 -25.53 -14.92 29.74
N THR A 59 -26.54 -14.73 30.53
CA THR A 59 -27.95 -14.79 30.12
C THR A 59 -28.23 -13.69 29.10
N ALA A 60 -28.75 -14.10 27.93
CA ALA A 60 -29.24 -13.20 26.90
C ALA A 60 -30.46 -12.39 27.39
N ALA A 61 -30.35 -11.08 27.37
CA ALA A 61 -31.52 -10.18 27.43
C ALA A 61 -31.67 -9.53 26.05
N LEU A 62 -32.63 -10.04 25.30
CA LEU A 62 -33.09 -9.48 24.03
C LEU A 62 -34.02 -8.30 24.40
N LEU A 63 -33.61 -7.05 24.17
CA LEU A 63 -34.51 -5.90 24.19
C LEU A 63 -34.69 -5.40 22.75
N LEU A 64 -35.82 -5.84 22.17
CA LEU A 64 -36.40 -5.22 20.99
C LEU A 64 -37.06 -3.90 21.43
N VAL A 65 -36.50 -2.78 21.00
CA VAL A 65 -37.18 -1.48 21.09
C VAL A 65 -37.65 -1.10 19.70
N PHE A 66 -38.93 -1.33 19.43
CA PHE A 66 -39.63 -0.73 18.32
C PHE A 66 -39.99 0.73 18.72
N GLY A 67 -39.49 1.71 17.99
CA GLY A 67 -39.93 3.09 18.04
C GLY A 67 -40.71 3.46 16.77
N PRO A 68 -41.65 4.39 16.84
CA PRO A 68 -42.79 4.41 15.93
C PRO A 68 -42.53 5.17 14.63
N PHE A 69 -43.17 4.64 13.64
CA PHE A 69 -43.52 5.18 12.33
C PHE A 69 -44.00 6.63 12.39
N TRP A 70 -43.42 7.52 11.62
CA TRP A 70 -44.05 8.80 11.28
C TRP A 70 -44.38 8.84 9.80
N SER A 71 -45.63 8.69 9.51
CA SER A 71 -46.25 8.90 8.21
C SER A 71 -46.49 10.41 8.02
N GLY A 72 -45.96 10.95 6.93
CA GLY A 72 -46.28 12.28 6.43
C GLY A 72 -46.52 12.23 4.96
N GLU A 73 -47.79 12.25 4.56
CA GLU A 73 -48.23 12.38 3.18
C GLU A 73 -48.02 13.80 2.65
N GLY A 74 -47.74 13.90 1.36
CA GLY A 74 -48.16 15.04 0.58
C GLY A 74 -47.14 15.62 -0.39
N GLY A 75 -47.34 15.41 -1.71
CA GLY A 75 -46.81 16.30 -2.74
C GLY A 75 -46.30 15.63 -3.99
N ALA A 76 -47.21 15.31 -4.91
CA ALA A 76 -46.89 14.93 -6.29
C ALA A 76 -46.25 16.11 -7.03
N GLY A 77 -45.11 15.84 -7.70
CA GLY A 77 -44.47 16.73 -8.64
C GLY A 77 -43.62 15.90 -9.63
N GLN A 78 -44.25 15.47 -10.70
CA GLN A 78 -43.56 14.90 -11.84
C GLN A 78 -42.70 15.97 -12.51
N HIS A 79 -41.39 15.74 -12.65
CA HIS A 79 -40.62 16.16 -13.82
C HIS A 79 -39.55 15.14 -14.08
N GLY A 80 -39.65 14.49 -15.24
CA GLY A 80 -38.66 13.58 -15.77
C GLY A 80 -37.36 14.33 -16.11
N GLY A 81 -36.26 13.68 -15.84
CA GLY A 81 -34.92 14.10 -16.18
C GLY A 81 -33.95 12.97 -15.87
N THR A 82 -33.83 12.03 -16.82
CA THR A 82 -32.75 11.01 -16.79
C THR A 82 -31.40 11.71 -17.00
N GLY A 83 -30.82 12.14 -15.94
CA GLY A 83 -29.42 12.53 -15.87
C GLY A 83 -28.79 11.74 -14.73
N ALA A 84 -28.05 10.69 -15.04
CA ALA A 84 -27.15 10.06 -14.07
C ALA A 84 -26.16 11.14 -13.63
N ARG A 85 -26.47 11.85 -12.54
CA ARG A 85 -25.48 12.63 -11.83
C ARG A 85 -24.48 11.61 -11.27
N ASN A 86 -23.30 11.55 -11.89
CA ASN A 86 -22.11 11.11 -11.20
C ASN A 86 -21.90 12.09 -10.04
N GLU A 87 -22.55 11.83 -8.92
CA GLU A 87 -22.18 12.48 -7.67
C GLU A 87 -20.76 11.99 -7.38
N ALA A 88 -19.79 12.87 -7.60
CA ALA A 88 -18.42 12.64 -7.21
C ALA A 88 -18.45 12.49 -5.68
N TYR A 89 -18.37 11.25 -5.22
CA TYR A 89 -18.30 10.96 -3.79
C TYR A 89 -16.96 11.49 -3.29
N VAL A 90 -16.98 12.48 -2.42
CA VAL A 90 -15.79 13.08 -1.82
C VAL A 90 -15.55 12.39 -0.47
N ALA A 91 -14.30 12.00 -0.18
CA ALA A 91 -13.93 11.49 1.14
C ALA A 91 -14.32 12.52 2.21
N GLY A 92 -15.17 12.13 3.16
CA GLY A 92 -15.72 13.02 4.18
C GLY A 92 -14.84 13.10 5.43
N ALA A 93 -14.88 14.25 6.14
CA ALA A 93 -14.28 14.35 7.46
C ALA A 93 -15.00 13.42 8.44
N GLY A 94 -14.23 12.76 9.34
CA GLY A 94 -14.74 11.91 10.40
C GLY A 94 -14.31 12.42 11.77
N GLU A 95 -15.09 12.12 12.80
CA GLU A 95 -14.79 12.50 14.19
C GLU A 95 -14.75 11.27 15.09
N ALA A 96 -13.77 11.21 15.97
CA ALA A 96 -13.61 10.17 16.98
C ALA A 96 -13.92 10.74 18.38
N TYR A 97 -14.66 9.97 19.18
CA TYR A 97 -15.08 10.34 20.51
C TYR A 97 -14.73 9.25 21.53
N ASP A 98 -14.50 9.65 22.78
CA ASP A 98 -14.36 8.71 23.89
C ASP A 98 -15.76 8.24 24.40
N GLU A 99 -15.76 7.35 25.40
CA GLU A 99 -16.97 6.81 26.02
C GLU A 99 -17.82 7.88 26.72
N GLN A 100 -17.22 9.03 27.06
CA GLN A 100 -17.89 10.17 27.70
C GLN A 100 -18.40 11.20 26.67
N GLY A 101 -18.27 10.91 25.35
CA GLY A 101 -18.69 11.79 24.27
C GLY A 101 -17.77 13.00 24.06
N ARG A 102 -16.53 12.99 24.59
CA ARG A 102 -15.54 14.04 24.30
C ARG A 102 -14.81 13.70 23.01
N ARG A 103 -14.70 14.67 22.12
CA ARG A 103 -13.99 14.49 20.86
C ARG A 103 -12.49 14.28 21.12
N LEU A 104 -11.95 13.19 20.58
CA LEU A 104 -10.54 12.83 20.64
C LEU A 104 -9.76 13.46 19.49
N PHE A 105 -10.28 13.35 18.28
CA PHE A 105 -9.72 13.95 17.09
C PHE A 105 -10.76 14.08 15.97
N THR A 106 -10.42 14.91 14.98
CA THR A 106 -11.12 14.99 13.70
C THR A 106 -10.16 14.56 12.60
N LEU A 107 -10.63 13.73 11.65
CA LEU A 107 -9.90 13.33 10.45
C LEU A 107 -10.39 14.15 9.26
N HIS A 108 -9.45 14.79 8.57
CA HIS A 108 -9.69 15.52 7.32
C HIS A 108 -8.86 14.89 6.21
N PRO A 109 -9.46 14.06 5.34
CA PRO A 109 -8.78 13.52 4.17
C PRO A 109 -8.62 14.58 3.09
N ASP A 110 -7.65 14.40 2.18
CA ASP A 110 -7.60 15.14 0.93
C ASP A 110 -8.94 14.93 0.18
N PRO A 111 -9.64 15.98 -0.25
CA PRO A 111 -10.93 15.83 -0.94
C PRO A 111 -10.84 15.08 -2.27
N ASN A 112 -9.64 14.98 -2.85
CA ASN A 112 -9.39 14.22 -4.07
C ASN A 112 -8.87 12.80 -3.81
N ALA A 113 -8.76 12.38 -2.54
CA ALA A 113 -8.28 11.04 -2.19
C ALA A 113 -9.13 9.95 -2.86
N ARG A 114 -8.46 8.97 -3.45
CA ARG A 114 -9.05 7.79 -4.08
C ARG A 114 -8.29 6.54 -3.72
N ALA A 115 -8.98 5.42 -3.78
CA ALA A 115 -8.37 4.12 -3.55
C ALA A 115 -7.16 3.89 -4.47
N GLY A 116 -6.07 3.40 -3.89
CA GLY A 116 -4.81 3.13 -4.57
C GLY A 116 -3.92 4.34 -4.81
N GLU A 117 -4.36 5.56 -4.49
CA GLU A 117 -3.58 6.78 -4.70
C GLU A 117 -3.04 7.32 -3.37
N MET A 118 -1.78 7.76 -3.37
CA MET A 118 -1.18 8.38 -2.19
C MET A 118 -1.81 9.75 -1.94
N ALA A 119 -2.45 9.91 -0.77
CA ALA A 119 -3.11 11.14 -0.39
C ALA A 119 -2.63 11.68 0.96
N GLY A 120 -2.96 12.92 1.26
CA GLY A 120 -2.70 13.56 2.53
C GLY A 120 -3.90 13.43 3.47
N TYR A 121 -3.62 13.23 4.75
CA TYR A 121 -4.65 13.18 5.80
C TYR A 121 -4.21 14.04 6.98
N LEU A 122 -5.13 14.86 7.47
CA LEU A 122 -4.89 15.69 8.64
C LEU A 122 -5.71 15.15 9.80
N PHE A 123 -5.03 14.81 10.89
CA PHE A 123 -5.64 14.48 12.17
C PHE A 123 -5.51 15.69 13.10
N ALA A 124 -6.64 16.22 13.54
CA ALA A 124 -6.69 17.32 14.49
C ALA A 124 -7.00 16.76 15.89
N PHE A 125 -5.97 16.41 16.65
CA PHE A 125 -6.10 15.89 18.01
C PHE A 125 -6.44 17.02 18.98
N THR A 126 -7.29 16.71 19.98
CA THR A 126 -7.75 17.67 20.98
C THR A 126 -6.96 17.60 22.29
N ALA A 127 -6.31 16.45 22.57
CA ALA A 127 -5.54 16.28 23.79
C ALA A 127 -4.25 17.11 23.78
N PRO A 128 -3.74 17.54 24.94
CA PRO A 128 -2.50 18.27 25.07
C PRO A 128 -1.30 17.41 24.70
N MET A 129 -0.16 18.04 24.40
CA MET A 129 1.06 17.38 23.91
C MET A 129 1.59 16.31 24.88
N GLU A 130 1.38 16.50 26.17
CA GLU A 130 1.81 15.56 27.23
C GLU A 130 1.22 14.17 27.05
N THR A 131 0.03 14.08 26.45
CA THR A 131 -0.64 12.80 26.12
C THR A 131 0.18 11.99 25.09
N PHE A 132 0.88 12.65 24.19
CA PHE A 132 1.54 12.03 23.03
C PHE A 132 3.06 11.98 23.16
N ARG A 133 3.65 12.89 23.93
CA ARG A 133 5.11 13.06 24.00
C ARG A 133 5.82 11.78 24.42
N GLY A 134 6.77 11.34 23.57
CA GLY A 134 7.59 10.14 23.80
C GLY A 134 6.87 8.83 23.57
N ARG A 135 5.58 8.85 23.20
CA ARG A 135 4.79 7.68 22.87
C ARG A 135 4.80 7.42 21.36
N THR A 136 4.52 6.19 20.98
CA THR A 136 4.37 5.78 19.57
C THR A 136 2.91 5.95 19.17
N LEU A 137 2.66 6.79 18.15
CA LEU A 137 1.36 6.96 17.52
C LEU A 137 1.33 6.06 16.28
N THR A 138 0.44 5.07 16.28
CA THR A 138 0.23 4.17 15.16
C THR A 138 -1.16 4.39 14.57
N ILE A 139 -1.26 4.40 13.25
CA ILE A 139 -2.52 4.47 12.51
C ILE A 139 -2.63 3.21 11.67
N GLU A 140 -3.69 2.45 11.91
CA GLU A 140 -4.04 1.23 11.20
C GLU A 140 -5.40 1.40 10.54
N ALA A 141 -5.66 0.64 9.48
CA ALA A 141 -6.95 0.62 8.81
C ALA A 141 -7.39 -0.81 8.53
N GLU A 142 -8.69 -1.05 8.71
CA GLU A 142 -9.36 -2.30 8.36
C GLU A 142 -10.48 -1.99 7.37
N HIS A 143 -10.47 -2.64 6.21
CA HIS A 143 -11.54 -2.51 5.21
C HIS A 143 -12.78 -3.27 5.69
N VAL A 144 -13.89 -2.57 5.89
CA VAL A 144 -15.07 -3.11 6.59
C VAL A 144 -15.68 -4.32 5.87
N SER A 145 -15.72 -4.33 4.54
CA SER A 145 -16.36 -5.41 3.78
C SER A 145 -15.44 -6.63 3.55
N SER A 146 -14.15 -6.42 3.31
CA SER A 146 -13.23 -7.54 2.99
C SER A 146 -12.36 -7.98 4.16
N GLY A 147 -12.27 -7.19 5.24
CA GLY A 147 -11.37 -7.44 6.36
C GLY A 147 -9.89 -7.24 6.03
N ALA A 148 -9.56 -6.59 4.90
CA ALA A 148 -8.18 -6.28 4.57
C ALA A 148 -7.61 -5.27 5.58
N GLU A 149 -6.41 -5.55 6.09
CA GLU A 149 -5.74 -4.71 7.08
C GLU A 149 -4.52 -4.04 6.46
N GLU A 150 -4.31 -2.76 6.82
CA GLU A 150 -3.16 -1.95 6.40
C GLU A 150 -2.59 -1.19 7.60
N MET A 151 -1.26 -1.24 7.77
CA MET A 151 -0.55 -0.37 8.70
C MET A 151 -0.12 0.89 7.96
N LEU A 152 -0.75 2.02 8.27
CA LEU A 152 -0.61 3.25 7.50
C LEU A 152 0.56 4.11 7.97
N SER A 153 0.77 4.20 9.29
CA SER A 153 1.83 5.00 9.91
C SER A 153 2.14 4.49 11.31
N SER A 154 3.40 4.56 11.70
CA SER A 154 3.83 4.37 13.09
C SER A 154 5.02 5.29 13.36
N GLU A 155 4.85 6.23 14.28
CA GLU A 155 5.83 7.28 14.57
C GLU A 155 5.92 7.56 16.06
N ARG A 156 7.15 7.70 16.59
CA ARG A 156 7.37 8.19 17.95
C ARG A 156 7.23 9.70 18.00
N ILE A 157 6.26 10.19 18.76
CA ILE A 157 5.93 11.61 18.85
C ILE A 157 6.90 12.32 19.78
N ALA A 158 7.76 13.17 19.21
CA ALA A 158 8.74 13.94 19.95
C ALA A 158 8.35 15.42 20.12
N ARG A 159 7.62 15.99 19.18
CA ARG A 159 7.36 17.43 19.07
C ARG A 159 5.90 17.66 18.68
N PRO A 160 5.33 18.82 19.05
CA PRO A 160 4.01 19.22 18.57
C PRO A 160 4.01 19.51 17.07
N SER A 161 2.83 19.58 16.50
CA SER A 161 2.65 20.05 15.12
C SER A 161 3.17 21.50 14.99
N SER A 162 3.80 21.83 13.85
CA SER A 162 4.37 23.16 13.63
C SER A 162 3.30 24.24 13.79
N GLY A 163 3.54 25.21 14.69
CA GLY A 163 2.63 26.30 14.98
C GLY A 163 1.45 25.96 15.92
N TYR A 164 1.48 24.78 16.58
CA TYR A 164 0.44 24.34 17.51
C TYR A 164 1.06 23.89 18.85
N GLU A 165 0.30 23.97 19.93
CA GLU A 165 0.76 23.50 21.26
C GLU A 165 0.75 21.98 21.40
N GLY A 166 -0.06 21.27 20.59
CA GLY A 166 -0.20 19.81 20.59
C GLY A 166 -0.14 19.22 19.18
N LEU A 167 -0.89 18.15 18.94
CA LEU A 167 -1.04 17.53 17.63
C LEU A 167 -2.30 18.03 16.91
N GLY A 168 -2.68 19.29 17.08
CA GLY A 168 -3.86 19.89 16.44
C GLY A 168 -3.78 19.93 14.91
N ARG A 169 -2.61 19.66 14.32
CA ARG A 169 -2.41 19.54 12.88
C ARG A 169 -1.39 18.44 12.54
N TYR A 170 -1.68 17.23 12.97
CA TYR A 170 -0.86 16.09 12.63
C TYR A 170 -1.19 15.61 11.21
N THR A 171 -0.22 15.68 10.32
CA THR A 171 -0.39 15.29 8.92
C THR A 171 0.37 14.01 8.61
N VAL A 172 -0.28 13.10 7.91
CA VAL A 172 0.31 11.84 7.44
C VAL A 172 -0.10 11.61 5.99
N ARG A 173 0.72 10.87 5.24
CA ARG A 173 0.41 10.48 3.86
C ARG A 173 0.39 8.97 3.77
N PHE A 174 -0.68 8.44 3.19
CA PHE A 174 -0.84 7.02 2.91
C PHE A 174 -1.79 6.78 1.74
N ALA A 175 -1.80 5.56 1.23
CA ALA A 175 -2.78 5.08 0.25
C ALA A 175 -3.56 3.92 0.85
N LEU A 176 -4.86 3.86 0.58
CA LEU A 176 -5.72 2.71 0.91
C LEU A 176 -5.98 1.91 -0.37
N PRO A 177 -5.78 0.59 -0.38
CA PRO A 177 -5.81 -0.20 -1.61
C PRO A 177 -7.19 -0.34 -2.25
N LEU A 178 -8.28 -0.23 -1.47
CA LEU A 178 -9.65 -0.47 -1.89
C LEU A 178 -10.54 0.75 -1.66
N GLY A 179 -11.56 0.92 -2.50
CA GLY A 179 -12.68 1.83 -2.24
C GLY A 179 -13.62 1.23 -1.20
N GLY A 180 -14.51 2.05 -0.64
CA GLY A 180 -15.47 1.63 0.37
C GLY A 180 -15.17 2.15 1.76
N GLU A 181 -15.71 1.50 2.77
CA GLU A 181 -15.57 1.94 4.16
C GLU A 181 -14.35 1.31 4.82
N TRP A 182 -13.54 2.16 5.45
CA TRP A 182 -12.37 1.80 6.23
C TRP A 182 -12.53 2.24 7.68
N ARG A 183 -12.32 1.33 8.61
CA ARG A 183 -12.17 1.64 10.03
C ARG A 183 -10.73 2.01 10.31
N LEU A 184 -10.46 3.30 10.53
CA LEU A 184 -9.14 3.77 10.95
C LEU A 184 -9.06 3.73 12.47
N ARG A 185 -8.06 3.03 12.99
CA ARG A 185 -7.74 2.95 14.42
C ARG A 185 -6.47 3.75 14.68
N VAL A 186 -6.55 4.63 15.65
CA VAL A 186 -5.39 5.36 16.18
C VAL A 186 -5.00 4.72 17.50
N LEU A 187 -3.74 4.29 17.61
CA LEU A 187 -3.19 3.67 18.81
C LEU A 187 -2.07 4.54 19.40
N LEU A 188 -1.94 4.53 20.71
CA LEU A 188 -0.81 5.09 21.46
C LEU A 188 -0.14 3.96 22.26
N ASP A 189 1.12 3.62 21.92
CA ASP A 189 1.86 2.48 22.49
C ASP A 189 1.00 1.20 22.45
N ASP A 190 0.44 0.89 21.26
CA ASP A 190 -0.41 -0.25 20.97
C ASP A 190 -1.79 -0.28 21.71
N GLN A 191 -2.12 0.78 22.46
CA GLN A 191 -3.43 0.93 23.08
C GLN A 191 -4.36 1.79 22.22
N LEU A 192 -5.59 1.32 22.00
CA LEU A 192 -6.58 2.08 21.22
C LEU A 192 -6.83 3.45 21.86
N TYR A 193 -6.50 4.50 21.14
CA TYR A 193 -6.79 5.88 21.52
C TYR A 193 -8.16 6.33 20.99
N GLY A 194 -8.49 5.97 19.75
CA GLY A 194 -9.77 6.26 19.12
C GLY A 194 -9.86 5.67 17.72
N GLN A 195 -11.06 5.68 17.18
CA GLN A 195 -11.31 5.15 15.83
C GLN A 195 -12.34 5.99 15.09
N VAL A 196 -12.29 5.91 13.75
CA VAL A 196 -13.20 6.64 12.85
C VAL A 196 -13.46 5.80 11.60
N ILE A 197 -14.63 5.94 11.02
CA ILE A 197 -14.94 5.37 9.70
C ILE A 197 -14.61 6.42 8.64
N LEU A 198 -13.80 6.02 7.66
CA LEU A 198 -13.48 6.78 6.47
C LEU A 198 -14.10 6.10 5.26
N HIS A 199 -14.93 6.82 4.51
CA HIS A 199 -15.37 6.36 3.21
C HIS A 199 -14.35 6.76 2.14
N MET A 200 -13.74 5.77 1.47
CA MET A 200 -12.77 5.97 0.40
C MET A 200 -13.44 5.81 -0.96
N PRO A 201 -13.47 6.87 -1.80
CA PRO A 201 -13.93 6.75 -3.18
C PRO A 201 -13.11 5.71 -3.95
N ASP A 202 -13.77 4.95 -4.84
CA ASP A 202 -13.06 3.98 -5.67
C ASP A 202 -12.10 4.67 -6.65
N ALA A 203 -11.13 3.89 -7.13
CA ALA A 203 -10.16 4.35 -8.11
C ALA A 203 -10.80 4.65 -9.48
N LEU A 204 -10.15 5.51 -10.23
CA LEU A 204 -10.42 5.63 -11.66
C LEU A 204 -9.84 4.40 -12.38
N TRP A 205 -10.71 3.58 -12.97
CA TRP A 205 -10.32 2.36 -13.68
C TRP A 205 -9.91 2.59 -15.13
N THR A 206 -9.38 3.77 -15.44
CA THR A 206 -8.67 4.04 -16.70
C THR A 206 -7.23 3.56 -16.56
N PRO A 207 -6.62 2.94 -17.60
CA PRO A 207 -5.20 2.62 -17.56
C PRO A 207 -4.37 3.83 -17.14
N SER A 208 -3.40 3.62 -16.24
CA SER A 208 -2.57 4.70 -15.74
C SER A 208 -1.85 5.43 -16.88
N SER A 209 -1.60 6.71 -16.67
CA SER A 209 -0.96 7.59 -17.67
C SER A 209 0.44 7.10 -18.03
N MET A 210 0.84 7.42 -19.27
CA MET A 210 2.21 7.23 -19.72
C MET A 210 3.01 8.49 -19.48
N PHE A 211 4.22 8.33 -18.95
CA PHE A 211 5.19 9.42 -18.79
C PHE A 211 6.58 9.01 -19.28
N ALA A 212 7.46 9.98 -19.49
CA ALA A 212 8.84 9.73 -19.92
C ALA A 212 9.80 9.81 -18.73
N SER A 213 10.73 8.85 -18.63
CA SER A 213 11.85 8.94 -17.70
C SER A 213 13.11 8.37 -18.34
N GLY A 214 14.15 9.21 -18.43
CA GLY A 214 15.32 8.90 -19.26
C GLY A 214 14.92 8.67 -20.72
N ALA A 215 15.35 7.56 -21.30
CA ALA A 215 15.03 7.17 -22.68
C ALA A 215 13.74 6.32 -22.79
N TYR A 216 13.03 6.09 -21.69
CA TYR A 216 11.92 5.15 -21.62
C TYR A 216 10.58 5.85 -21.39
N ARG A 217 9.53 5.21 -21.94
CA ARG A 217 8.13 5.53 -21.59
C ARG A 217 7.65 4.51 -20.57
N MET A 218 7.08 5.00 -19.49
CA MET A 218 6.61 4.22 -18.37
C MET A 218 5.13 4.48 -18.12
N ARG A 219 4.44 3.49 -17.60
CA ARG A 219 3.06 3.59 -17.15
C ARG A 219 3.03 3.66 -15.64
N GLY A 220 2.26 4.61 -15.06
CA GLY A 220 2.11 4.72 -13.61
C GLY A 220 1.87 6.14 -13.13
N ALA A 221 2.29 6.41 -11.88
CA ALA A 221 2.29 7.72 -11.25
C ALA A 221 3.68 8.36 -11.38
N ASP A 222 3.76 9.45 -12.15
CA ASP A 222 5.03 10.17 -12.40
C ASP A 222 5.66 10.63 -11.08
N GLN A 223 6.99 10.49 -11.01
CA GLN A 223 7.81 10.80 -9.82
C GLN A 223 7.41 10.00 -8.56
N ARG A 224 6.78 8.84 -8.71
CA ARG A 224 6.46 7.93 -7.61
C ARG A 224 6.74 6.47 -7.96
N VAL A 225 5.97 5.90 -8.87
CA VAL A 225 6.13 4.52 -9.31
C VAL A 225 5.71 4.38 -10.77
N GLY A 226 6.50 3.66 -11.53
CA GLY A 226 6.20 3.34 -12.93
C GLY A 226 6.72 1.98 -13.33
N ILE A 227 6.11 1.40 -14.34
CA ILE A 227 6.57 0.18 -15.01
C ILE A 227 6.86 0.47 -16.48
N LEU A 228 7.81 -0.24 -17.07
CA LEU A 228 7.91 -0.27 -18.53
C LEU A 228 6.60 -0.84 -19.06
N ASP A 229 6.03 -0.17 -20.07
CA ASP A 229 4.74 -0.59 -20.63
C ASP A 229 4.87 -1.93 -21.36
N VAL A 230 4.31 -2.96 -20.76
CA VAL A 230 4.30 -4.33 -21.28
C VAL A 230 2.85 -4.82 -21.36
N PRO A 231 2.49 -5.63 -22.36
CA PRO A 231 1.17 -6.25 -22.42
C PRO A 231 1.04 -7.31 -21.33
N PHE A 232 -0.13 -7.40 -20.71
CA PHE A 232 -0.47 -8.48 -19.78
C PHE A 232 -1.42 -9.43 -20.49
N THR A 233 -1.12 -10.74 -20.42
CA THR A 233 -2.00 -11.81 -20.89
C THR A 233 -2.44 -12.62 -19.66
N ALA A 234 -3.74 -12.86 -19.52
CA ALA A 234 -4.29 -13.60 -18.40
C ALA A 234 -3.70 -15.01 -18.29
N GLY A 235 -3.35 -15.42 -17.07
CA GLY A 235 -2.72 -16.72 -16.79
C GLY A 235 -1.30 -16.88 -17.31
N GLN A 236 -0.66 -15.79 -17.74
CA GLN A 236 0.74 -15.83 -18.19
C GLN A 236 1.61 -14.90 -17.33
N ALA A 237 2.74 -15.41 -16.88
CA ALA A 237 3.71 -14.63 -16.14
C ALA A 237 4.43 -13.63 -17.05
N GLN A 238 4.35 -12.36 -16.73
CA GLN A 238 5.00 -11.25 -17.44
C GLN A 238 6.18 -10.70 -16.65
N LYS A 239 7.28 -10.44 -17.35
CA LYS A 239 8.43 -9.74 -16.81
C LYS A 239 8.13 -8.26 -16.72
N VAL A 240 8.04 -7.72 -15.51
CA VAL A 240 7.72 -6.31 -15.24
C VAL A 240 8.93 -5.63 -14.63
N MET A 241 9.38 -4.53 -15.22
CA MET A 241 10.44 -3.70 -14.66
C MET A 241 9.85 -2.47 -13.99
N TRP A 242 9.98 -2.43 -12.67
CA TRP A 242 9.50 -1.36 -11.81
C TRP A 242 10.57 -0.27 -11.65
N HIS A 243 10.10 0.97 -11.54
CA HIS A 243 10.90 2.15 -11.25
C HIS A 243 10.23 2.94 -10.14
N PHE A 244 11.03 3.43 -9.18
CA PHE A 244 10.53 4.09 -7.98
C PHE A 244 11.30 5.39 -7.76
N TRP A 245 10.56 6.43 -7.36
CA TRP A 245 11.09 7.72 -6.96
C TRP A 245 10.70 7.99 -5.53
N GLY A 246 11.67 8.37 -4.70
CA GLY A 246 11.47 8.63 -3.28
C GLY A 246 12.77 8.61 -2.50
N SER A 247 12.67 8.95 -1.24
CA SER A 247 13.82 8.91 -0.34
C SER A 247 14.28 7.47 -0.09
N ARG A 248 15.52 7.33 0.36
CA ARG A 248 16.07 6.02 0.74
C ARG A 248 15.22 5.36 1.82
N ASP A 249 14.79 6.12 2.82
CA ASP A 249 14.02 5.62 3.94
C ASP A 249 12.62 5.11 3.54
N GLU A 250 12.04 5.68 2.47
CA GLU A 250 10.78 5.23 1.92
C GLU A 250 10.91 3.96 1.08
N LEU A 251 12.06 3.80 0.39
CA LEU A 251 12.26 2.76 -0.61
C LEU A 251 13.15 1.59 -0.15
N ASP A 252 13.74 1.65 1.05
CA ASP A 252 14.52 0.55 1.61
C ASP A 252 13.61 -0.42 2.38
N GLY A 253 13.64 -1.71 1.99
CA GLY A 253 12.89 -2.78 2.65
C GLY A 253 12.40 -3.88 1.71
N PRO A 254 11.63 -4.84 2.21
CA PRO A 254 10.97 -5.84 1.39
C PRO A 254 9.96 -5.19 0.43
N PHE A 255 9.81 -5.81 -0.73
CA PHE A 255 8.91 -5.33 -1.78
C PHE A 255 7.90 -6.41 -2.14
N ASP A 256 6.63 -6.05 -2.16
CA ASP A 256 5.54 -6.92 -2.52
C ASP A 256 4.61 -6.22 -3.51
N VAL A 257 3.91 -7.00 -4.33
CA VAL A 257 2.86 -6.49 -5.20
C VAL A 257 1.58 -7.26 -4.93
N LYS A 258 0.57 -6.52 -4.48
CA LYS A 258 -0.80 -7.03 -4.49
C LYS A 258 -1.50 -6.56 -5.78
N ALA A 259 -2.59 -7.20 -6.14
CA ALA A 259 -3.43 -6.77 -7.25
C ALA A 259 -4.90 -6.92 -6.89
N VAL A 260 -5.73 -6.05 -7.48
CA VAL A 260 -7.19 -6.11 -7.36
C VAL A 260 -7.80 -5.97 -8.74
N LYS A 261 -8.80 -6.81 -9.05
CA LYS A 261 -9.56 -6.74 -10.31
C LYS A 261 -10.69 -5.72 -10.19
N LYS A 262 -10.98 -4.99 -11.25
CA LYS A 262 -12.13 -4.08 -11.29
C LYS A 262 -13.43 -4.81 -10.91
N GLY A 263 -14.18 -4.22 -9.98
CA GLY A 263 -15.43 -4.78 -9.47
C GLY A 263 -15.25 -5.85 -8.38
N SER A 264 -14.04 -6.01 -7.84
CA SER A 264 -13.73 -6.90 -6.71
C SER A 264 -13.09 -6.10 -5.58
N ASP A 265 -13.28 -6.55 -4.36
CA ASP A 265 -12.58 -6.08 -3.15
C ASP A 265 -11.55 -7.13 -2.64
N LYS A 266 -11.33 -8.20 -3.43
CA LYS A 266 -10.37 -9.24 -3.12
C LYS A 266 -8.97 -8.83 -3.58
N LEU A 267 -8.08 -8.58 -2.62
CA LEU A 267 -6.65 -8.41 -2.87
C LEU A 267 -5.98 -9.77 -3.05
N ILE A 268 -5.17 -9.91 -4.11
CA ILE A 268 -4.32 -11.09 -4.33
C ILE A 268 -2.86 -10.65 -4.34
N THR A 269 -1.97 -11.45 -3.75
CA THR A 269 -0.53 -11.24 -3.85
C THR A 269 -0.04 -11.84 -5.17
N VAL A 270 0.53 -11.01 -6.04
CA VAL A 270 1.07 -11.41 -7.35
C VAL A 270 2.59 -11.41 -7.39
N TYR A 271 3.24 -10.82 -6.39
CA TYR A 271 4.66 -10.91 -6.15
C TYR A 271 4.97 -10.64 -4.68
N GLU A 272 5.91 -11.39 -4.12
CA GLU A 272 6.42 -11.21 -2.76
C GLU A 272 7.93 -11.44 -2.74
N THR A 273 8.66 -10.53 -2.10
CA THR A 273 10.09 -10.70 -1.87
C THR A 273 10.33 -11.82 -0.87
N ASN A 274 11.19 -12.76 -1.21
CA ASN A 274 11.61 -13.76 -0.25
C ASN A 274 12.43 -13.10 0.88
N PRO A 275 11.91 -13.00 2.10
CA PRO A 275 12.57 -12.30 3.21
C PRO A 275 13.90 -12.95 3.63
N ALA A 276 14.12 -14.23 3.25
CA ALA A 276 15.37 -14.92 3.52
C ALA A 276 16.52 -14.48 2.58
N LEU A 277 16.22 -13.83 1.45
CA LEU A 277 17.22 -13.46 0.45
C LEU A 277 17.66 -12.01 0.52
N SER A 278 16.84 -11.09 0.97
CA SER A 278 17.20 -9.68 1.04
C SER A 278 16.32 -8.88 2.01
N SER A 279 16.95 -8.05 2.83
CA SER A 279 16.28 -7.02 3.62
C SER A 279 15.92 -5.79 2.77
N ASN A 280 16.61 -5.60 1.62
CA ASN A 280 16.36 -4.53 0.65
C ASN A 280 16.14 -5.17 -0.72
N ALA A 281 14.90 -5.18 -1.18
CA ALA A 281 14.53 -5.78 -2.45
C ALA A 281 14.89 -4.90 -3.66
N LEU A 282 14.82 -3.57 -3.50
CA LEU A 282 15.00 -2.64 -4.62
C LEU A 282 16.48 -2.37 -4.91
N ALA A 283 16.86 -2.53 -6.17
CA ALA A 283 18.19 -2.22 -6.66
C ALA A 283 18.41 -0.69 -6.82
N GLY A 284 19.63 -0.26 -7.12
CA GLY A 284 20.03 1.15 -7.22
C GLY A 284 19.31 1.94 -8.32
N ALA A 285 19.73 3.20 -8.49
CA ALA A 285 19.15 4.11 -9.48
C ALA A 285 19.36 3.65 -10.93
N ILE A 286 18.33 3.82 -11.76
CA ILE A 286 18.38 3.56 -13.21
C ILE A 286 17.31 4.39 -13.93
N ASN A 287 17.57 4.78 -15.16
CA ASN A 287 16.57 5.43 -16.04
C ASN A 287 15.90 6.68 -15.43
N GLY A 288 16.61 7.42 -14.58
CA GLY A 288 16.08 8.59 -13.88
C GLY A 288 15.25 8.28 -12.62
N ALA A 289 15.10 7.00 -12.26
CA ALA A 289 14.49 6.59 -11.00
C ALA A 289 15.54 6.35 -9.91
N ASP A 290 15.16 6.51 -8.63
CA ASP A 290 16.04 6.30 -7.48
C ASP A 290 16.29 4.82 -7.19
N ARG A 291 15.28 3.97 -7.47
CA ARG A 291 15.32 2.51 -7.27
C ARG A 291 14.60 1.80 -8.41
N HIS A 292 14.94 0.52 -8.60
CA HIS A 292 14.24 -0.34 -9.55
C HIS A 292 14.20 -1.79 -9.09
N LEU A 293 13.30 -2.57 -9.69
CA LEU A 293 13.25 -4.02 -9.52
C LEU A 293 12.62 -4.67 -10.75
N VAL A 294 13.04 -5.90 -11.05
CA VAL A 294 12.40 -6.74 -12.05
C VAL A 294 11.66 -7.87 -11.34
N THR A 295 10.38 -8.03 -11.68
CA THR A 295 9.53 -9.09 -11.13
C THR A 295 8.87 -9.90 -12.24
N MET A 296 8.36 -11.07 -11.89
CA MET A 296 7.42 -11.83 -12.73
C MET A 296 6.02 -11.66 -12.13
N ILE A 297 5.09 -11.10 -12.88
CA ILE A 297 3.70 -10.86 -12.47
C ILE A 297 2.79 -11.71 -13.33
N GLU A 298 1.89 -12.46 -12.70
CA GLU A 298 0.81 -13.21 -13.36
C GLU A 298 -0.54 -12.67 -12.87
N LEU A 299 -1.38 -12.26 -13.81
CA LEU A 299 -2.76 -11.87 -13.56
C LEU A 299 -3.66 -13.03 -14.00
N PRO A 300 -4.46 -13.62 -13.08
CA PRO A 300 -5.13 -14.89 -13.36
C PRO A 300 -6.25 -14.80 -14.39
N GLU A 301 -6.81 -13.59 -14.59
CA GLU A 301 -7.98 -13.39 -15.42
C GLU A 301 -7.85 -12.15 -16.31
N ALA A 302 -8.50 -12.15 -17.46
CA ALA A 302 -8.62 -10.98 -18.31
C ALA A 302 -9.45 -9.85 -17.66
N GLY A 303 -9.17 -8.63 -18.06
CA GLY A 303 -9.86 -7.43 -17.60
C GLY A 303 -8.92 -6.38 -17.00
N LYS A 304 -9.52 -5.37 -16.35
CA LYS A 304 -8.74 -4.29 -15.72
C LYS A 304 -8.31 -4.67 -14.34
N TRP A 305 -7.04 -4.47 -14.07
CA TRP A 305 -6.38 -4.75 -12.82
C TRP A 305 -5.66 -3.51 -12.32
N ARG A 306 -5.63 -3.35 -11.02
CA ARG A 306 -4.81 -2.35 -10.33
C ARG A 306 -3.69 -3.07 -9.60
N LEU A 307 -2.46 -2.81 -10.01
CA LEU A 307 -1.24 -3.27 -9.35
C LEU A 307 -0.92 -2.33 -8.20
N LEU A 308 -0.64 -2.88 -7.05
CA LEU A 308 -0.45 -2.20 -5.78
C LEU A 308 0.95 -2.55 -5.25
N PRO A 309 1.98 -1.74 -5.56
CA PRO A 309 3.35 -1.96 -5.09
C PRO A 309 3.50 -1.49 -3.64
N TYR A 310 3.98 -2.38 -2.77
CA TYR A 310 4.28 -2.13 -1.37
C TYR A 310 5.77 -2.16 -1.12
N VAL A 311 6.30 -1.21 -0.37
CA VAL A 311 7.64 -1.27 0.22
C VAL A 311 7.50 -1.22 1.73
N ARG A 312 8.09 -2.19 2.41
CA ARG A 312 8.00 -2.31 3.87
C ARG A 312 6.54 -2.31 4.37
N GLY A 313 5.65 -2.99 3.63
CA GLY A 313 4.22 -3.06 3.95
C GLY A 313 3.44 -1.76 3.74
N ARG A 314 4.03 -0.72 3.14
CA ARG A 314 3.36 0.54 2.80
C ARG A 314 3.05 0.59 1.31
N LEU A 315 1.80 0.82 0.97
CA LEU A 315 1.40 1.06 -0.40
C LEU A 315 1.98 2.39 -0.90
N LEU A 316 2.72 2.36 -2.00
CA LEU A 316 3.34 3.56 -2.57
C LEU A 316 2.37 4.37 -3.42
N ASP A 317 1.67 3.70 -4.30
CA ASP A 317 0.68 4.23 -5.24
C ASP A 317 0.10 3.04 -6.01
N SER A 318 -0.68 3.26 -7.09
CA SER A 318 -1.20 2.16 -7.89
C SER A 318 -1.01 2.35 -9.40
N ILE A 319 -0.99 1.24 -10.12
CA ILE A 319 -0.89 1.24 -11.59
C ILE A 319 -2.05 0.41 -12.15
N VAL A 320 -2.92 1.06 -12.92
CA VAL A 320 -4.01 0.38 -13.63
C VAL A 320 -3.50 -0.13 -14.97
N VAL A 321 -3.67 -1.44 -15.17
CA VAL A 321 -3.31 -2.15 -16.40
C VAL A 321 -4.52 -2.93 -16.92
N GLU A 322 -4.44 -3.40 -18.16
CA GLU A 322 -5.45 -4.27 -18.77
C GLU A 322 -4.78 -5.57 -19.19
N ALA A 323 -5.35 -6.71 -18.77
CA ALA A 323 -4.95 -8.04 -19.18
C ALA A 323 -5.91 -8.58 -20.23
N SER A 324 -5.37 -9.07 -21.35
CA SER A 324 -6.13 -9.68 -22.44
C SER A 324 -6.31 -11.19 -22.27
#